data_0a802e3fed860344b6a2d333c90502f0
#
_entry.id   0a802e3fed860344b6a2d333c90502f0
#
_cell.length_a   1.000
_cell.length_b   1.000
_cell.length_c   1.000
_cell.angle_alpha   90.00
_cell.angle_beta   90.00
_cell.angle_gamma   90.00
#
_symmetry.space_group_name_H-M   'P 1'
#
loop_
_entity.id
_entity.type
_entity.pdbx_description
1 polymer ?
#
loop_
_entity_poly.entity_id
_entity_poly.type
_entity_poly.pdbx_seq_one_letter_code
_entity_poly.pdbx_strand_id
1 'polypeptide(L)'
;MQWLSGLEEERLFLSAVTMGELQAGIERTRHQDPSKANEIERWADQLATSYQVLPMDTPCFRECGRIMDQKPDQLLEDAMIAATARVHGLIVATRNERDFRQFEVRTLNPFKS
;
A
#
# COMPACT_ATOMS: atom_id res chain seq x y z
N MET A 1 -11.82 -3.96 13.76
CA MET A 1 -11.83 -5.17 12.96
C MET A 1 -11.04 -6.25 13.67
N GLN A 2 -11.64 -7.42 13.77
CA GLN A 2 -11.04 -8.49 14.56
C GLN A 2 -9.76 -9.04 13.99
N TRP A 3 -9.63 -9.03 12.66
CA TRP A 3 -8.41 -9.55 12.05
C TRP A 3 -7.16 -8.75 12.44
N LEU A 4 -7.34 -7.48 12.79
CA LEU A 4 -6.22 -6.66 13.24
C LEU A 4 -5.67 -7.10 14.59
N SER A 5 -6.53 -7.64 15.46
CA SER A 5 -6.08 -8.07 16.79
C SER A 5 -5.21 -9.32 16.74
N GLY A 6 -5.23 -10.05 15.63
CA GLY A 6 -4.38 -11.22 15.45
C GLY A 6 -3.02 -10.92 14.86
N LEU A 7 -2.72 -9.63 14.57
CA LEU A 7 -1.46 -9.20 13.98
C LEU A 7 -0.64 -8.44 15.00
N GLU A 8 0.66 -8.52 14.88
CA GLU A 8 1.56 -7.70 15.66
C GLU A 8 1.49 -6.28 15.13
N GLU A 9 1.09 -5.33 15.99
CA GLU A 9 0.89 -3.95 15.58
C GLU A 9 2.15 -3.32 14.98
N GLU A 10 3.31 -3.70 15.48
CA GLU A 10 4.57 -3.16 14.97
C GLU A 10 4.86 -3.57 13.53
N ARG A 11 4.09 -4.52 13.00
CA ARG A 11 4.24 -4.95 11.60
C ARG A 11 3.22 -4.30 10.67
N LEU A 12 2.30 -3.52 11.24
CA LEU A 12 1.28 -2.82 10.44
C LEU A 12 1.84 -1.50 9.96
N PHE A 13 1.78 -1.28 8.68
CA PHE A 13 2.28 -0.06 8.07
C PHE A 13 1.50 0.26 6.81
N LEU A 14 1.62 1.51 6.38
CA LEU A 14 1.13 1.95 5.09
C LEU A 14 2.32 2.33 4.22
N SER A 15 2.27 1.97 2.95
CA SER A 15 3.26 2.43 1.99
C SER A 15 2.95 3.87 1.60
N ALA A 16 4.00 4.69 1.45
CA ALA A 16 3.83 6.04 0.92
C ALA A 16 3.22 5.99 -0.49
N VAL A 17 3.48 4.93 -1.25
CA VAL A 17 2.87 4.71 -2.56
C VAL A 17 1.35 4.63 -2.44
N THR A 18 0.85 3.89 -1.45
CA THR A 18 -0.59 3.76 -1.20
C THR A 18 -1.20 5.12 -0.89
N MET A 19 -0.51 5.94 -0.09
CA MET A 19 -1.00 7.28 0.21
C MET A 19 -1.07 8.14 -1.04
N GLY A 20 -0.10 7.99 -1.95
CA GLY A 20 -0.12 8.70 -3.23
C GLY A 20 -1.28 8.27 -4.11
N GLU A 21 -1.54 6.97 -4.19
CA GLU A 21 -2.69 6.45 -4.95
C GLU A 21 -4.01 6.96 -4.38
N LEU A 22 -4.11 6.96 -3.06
CA LEU A 22 -5.31 7.45 -2.38
C LEU A 22 -5.53 8.93 -2.70
N GLN A 23 -4.48 9.74 -2.64
CA GLN A 23 -4.58 11.16 -2.96
C GLN A 23 -5.01 11.37 -4.41
N ALA A 24 -4.47 10.59 -5.35
CA ALA A 24 -4.88 10.68 -6.74
C ALA A 24 -6.37 10.40 -6.91
N GLY A 25 -6.87 9.40 -6.19
CA GLY A 25 -8.31 9.09 -6.19
C GLY A 25 -9.15 10.22 -5.62
N ILE A 26 -8.65 10.86 -4.56
CA ILE A 26 -9.33 12.02 -3.97
C ILE A 26 -9.46 13.16 -4.98
N GLU A 27 -8.38 13.45 -5.72
CA GLU A 27 -8.43 14.52 -6.70
C GLU A 27 -9.38 14.22 -7.85
N ARG A 28 -9.42 12.95 -8.29
CA ARG A 28 -10.41 12.56 -9.31
C ARG A 28 -11.84 12.76 -8.81
N THR A 29 -12.10 12.39 -7.56
CA THR A 29 -13.41 12.58 -6.94
C THR A 29 -13.76 14.07 -6.83
N ARG A 30 -12.74 14.90 -6.55
CA ARG A 30 -12.94 16.34 -6.35
C ARG A 30 -13.52 17.01 -7.59
N HIS A 31 -13.18 16.51 -8.77
CA HIS A 31 -13.72 17.05 -10.01
C HIS A 31 -15.23 16.84 -10.14
N GLN A 32 -15.77 15.82 -9.51
CA GLN A 32 -17.19 15.49 -9.61
C GLN A 32 -17.96 15.84 -8.35
N ASP A 33 -17.34 15.69 -7.20
CA ASP A 33 -18.00 15.86 -5.89
C ASP A 33 -16.98 16.38 -4.87
N PRO A 34 -16.78 17.71 -4.81
CA PRO A 34 -15.78 18.26 -3.88
C PRO A 34 -16.04 17.93 -2.41
N SER A 35 -17.32 17.86 -2.02
CA SER A 35 -17.68 17.54 -0.64
C SER A 35 -17.25 16.12 -0.27
N LYS A 36 -17.49 15.17 -1.17
CA LYS A 36 -17.08 13.79 -0.97
C LYS A 36 -15.57 13.68 -0.92
N ALA A 37 -14.88 14.40 -1.79
CA ALA A 37 -13.42 14.40 -1.82
C ALA A 37 -12.86 14.92 -0.50
N ASN A 38 -13.42 15.98 0.07
CA ASN A 38 -12.97 16.53 1.35
C ASN A 38 -13.17 15.51 2.49
N GLU A 39 -14.26 14.77 2.44
CA GLU A 39 -14.55 13.74 3.43
C GLU A 39 -13.51 12.61 3.36
N ILE A 40 -13.20 12.16 2.16
CA ILE A 40 -12.19 11.11 1.96
C ILE A 40 -10.82 11.62 2.38
N GLU A 41 -10.50 12.87 2.07
CA GLU A 41 -9.21 13.45 2.42
C GLU A 41 -9.01 13.50 3.95
N ARG A 42 -10.05 13.85 4.69
CA ARG A 42 -9.96 13.83 6.15
C ARG A 42 -9.68 12.44 6.68
N TRP A 43 -10.32 11.44 6.07
CA TRP A 43 -10.04 10.04 6.44
C TRP A 43 -8.60 9.65 6.12
N ALA A 44 -8.09 10.08 4.94
CA ALA A 44 -6.71 9.81 4.58
C ALA A 44 -5.72 10.44 5.55
N ASP A 45 -6.01 11.67 6.00
CA ASP A 45 -5.18 12.35 7.00
C ASP A 45 -5.15 11.55 8.30
N GLN A 46 -6.28 11.00 8.70
CA GLN A 46 -6.35 10.16 9.91
C GLN A 46 -5.53 8.88 9.76
N LEU A 47 -5.58 8.26 8.60
CA LEU A 47 -4.76 7.07 8.35
C LEU A 47 -3.28 7.40 8.48
N ALA A 48 -2.86 8.52 7.91
CA ALA A 48 -1.44 8.91 7.93
C ALA A 48 -0.93 9.19 9.34
N THR A 49 -1.81 9.61 10.25
CA THR A 49 -1.41 9.86 11.65
C THR A 49 -1.56 8.64 12.54
N SER A 50 -2.46 7.71 12.18
CA SER A 50 -2.73 6.53 13.00
C SER A 50 -1.79 5.37 12.73
N TYR A 51 -1.25 5.29 11.53
CA TYR A 51 -0.37 4.20 11.13
C TYR A 51 1.00 4.75 10.75
N GLN A 52 2.00 3.91 10.86
CA GLN A 52 3.33 4.25 10.36
C GLN A 52 3.29 4.23 8.84
N VAL A 53 3.70 5.33 8.23
CA VAL A 53 3.80 5.41 6.77
C VAL A 53 5.27 5.28 6.40
N LEU A 54 5.59 4.26 5.60
CA LEU A 54 6.96 4.00 5.20
C LEU A 54 7.24 4.62 3.83
N PRO A 55 8.27 5.43 3.74
CA PRO A 55 8.68 6.00 2.46
C PRO A 55 9.41 4.97 1.63
N MET A 56 9.57 5.25 0.33
CA MET A 56 10.46 4.48 -0.51
C MET A 56 11.81 5.20 -0.57
N ASP A 57 12.80 4.54 -0.02
CA ASP A 57 14.19 5.05 -0.05
C ASP A 57 14.98 4.25 -1.08
N THR A 58 16.32 4.48 -1.10
CA THR A 58 17.17 3.83 -2.08
C THR A 58 17.07 2.30 -2.05
N PRO A 59 17.15 1.63 -0.88
CA PRO A 59 17.01 0.18 -0.88
C PRO A 59 15.66 -0.30 -1.45
N CYS A 60 14.58 0.42 -1.17
CA CYS A 60 13.25 0.05 -1.68
C CYS A 60 13.19 0.20 -3.19
N PHE A 61 13.71 1.28 -3.74
CA PHE A 61 13.72 1.48 -5.18
C PHE A 61 14.61 0.47 -5.89
N ARG A 62 15.76 0.13 -5.30
CA ARG A 62 16.62 -0.89 -5.90
C ARG A 62 15.95 -2.25 -5.91
N GLU A 63 15.25 -2.59 -4.82
CA GLU A 63 14.49 -3.85 -4.77
C GLU A 63 13.36 -3.83 -5.80
N CYS A 64 12.69 -2.70 -5.96
CA CYS A 64 11.64 -2.54 -6.97
C CYS A 64 12.22 -2.80 -8.37
N GLY A 65 13.40 -2.27 -8.66
CA GLY A 65 14.06 -2.52 -9.94
C GLY A 65 14.33 -4.00 -10.18
N ARG A 66 14.77 -4.71 -9.14
CA ARG A 66 15.00 -6.15 -9.24
C ARG A 66 13.70 -6.92 -9.50
N ILE A 67 12.63 -6.56 -8.75
CA ILE A 67 11.33 -7.20 -8.90
C ILE A 67 10.75 -6.98 -10.29
N MET A 68 10.95 -5.79 -10.84
CA MET A 68 10.35 -5.40 -12.11
C MET A 68 11.08 -5.94 -13.33
N ASP A 69 12.20 -6.61 -13.15
CA ASP A 69 12.95 -7.14 -14.28
C ASP A 69 12.05 -8.03 -15.14
N GLN A 70 11.92 -7.67 -16.42
CA GLN A 70 11.12 -8.38 -17.41
C GLN A 70 9.62 -8.43 -17.09
N LYS A 71 9.12 -7.45 -16.34
CA LYS A 71 7.70 -7.34 -16.04
C LYS A 71 7.11 -6.08 -16.68
N PRO A 72 5.82 -6.09 -17.02
CA PRO A 72 5.19 -4.94 -17.66
C PRO A 72 5.01 -3.78 -16.67
N ASP A 73 5.03 -2.56 -17.22
CA ASP A 73 5.01 -1.34 -16.41
C ASP A 73 3.74 -1.16 -15.58
N GLN A 74 2.62 -1.76 -15.99
CA GLN A 74 1.39 -1.63 -15.23
C GLN A 74 1.46 -2.29 -13.85
N LEU A 75 2.49 -3.10 -13.60
CA LEU A 75 2.70 -3.71 -12.29
C LEU A 75 3.54 -2.85 -11.36
N LEU A 76 3.98 -1.67 -11.82
CA LEU A 76 4.94 -0.86 -11.08
C LEU A 76 4.45 -0.47 -9.69
N GLU A 77 3.22 -0.02 -9.55
CA GLU A 77 2.72 0.41 -8.24
C GLU A 77 2.70 -0.74 -7.24
N ASP A 78 2.23 -1.91 -7.66
CA ASP A 78 2.22 -3.09 -6.80
C ASP A 78 3.65 -3.53 -6.47
N ALA A 79 4.56 -3.42 -7.44
CA ALA A 79 5.96 -3.75 -7.21
C ALA A 79 6.60 -2.81 -6.20
N MET A 80 6.25 -1.53 -6.21
CA MET A 80 6.76 -0.56 -5.25
C MET A 80 6.31 -0.92 -3.83
N ILE A 81 5.05 -1.29 -3.68
CA ILE A 81 4.51 -1.72 -2.38
C ILE A 81 5.20 -3.00 -1.92
N ALA A 82 5.32 -3.98 -2.81
CA ALA A 82 5.97 -5.25 -2.50
C ALA A 82 7.44 -5.06 -2.13
N ALA A 83 8.14 -4.19 -2.85
CA ALA A 83 9.55 -3.92 -2.58
C ALA A 83 9.75 -3.32 -1.17
N THR A 84 8.87 -2.38 -0.80
CA THR A 84 8.93 -1.78 0.53
C THR A 84 8.72 -2.84 1.61
N ALA A 85 7.74 -3.71 1.41
CA ALA A 85 7.46 -4.78 2.35
C ALA A 85 8.65 -5.75 2.46
N ARG A 86 9.25 -6.11 1.34
CA ARG A 86 10.38 -7.06 1.34
C ARG A 86 11.59 -6.49 2.06
N VAL A 87 11.90 -5.23 1.82
CA VAL A 87 13.06 -4.58 2.44
C VAL A 87 12.89 -4.52 3.96
N HIS A 88 11.68 -4.31 4.43
CA HIS A 88 11.39 -4.14 5.86
C HIS A 88 10.87 -5.43 6.54
N GLY A 89 10.76 -6.53 5.80
CA GLY A 89 10.29 -7.80 6.36
C GLY A 89 8.83 -7.76 6.81
N LEU A 90 7.97 -7.08 6.04
CA LEU A 90 6.59 -6.85 6.41
C LEU A 90 5.63 -7.65 5.53
N ILE A 91 4.38 -7.69 5.97
CA ILE A 91 3.31 -8.42 5.28
C ILE A 91 2.44 -7.40 4.55
N VAL A 92 2.12 -7.66 3.26
CA VAL A 92 1.21 -6.80 2.50
C VAL A 92 -0.22 -7.20 2.79
N ALA A 93 -1.02 -6.28 3.32
CA ALA A 93 -2.45 -6.49 3.51
C ALA A 93 -3.17 -6.04 2.24
N THR A 94 -3.84 -6.96 1.57
CA THR A 94 -4.44 -6.69 0.27
C THR A 94 -5.59 -7.64 -0.02
N ARG A 95 -6.59 -7.17 -0.76
CA ARG A 95 -7.63 -8.03 -1.32
C ARG A 95 -7.10 -8.86 -2.48
N ASN A 96 -6.04 -8.37 -3.12
CA ASN A 96 -5.54 -8.93 -4.37
C ASN A 96 -4.26 -9.72 -4.14
N GLU A 97 -4.31 -10.72 -3.26
CA GLU A 97 -3.14 -11.53 -2.95
C GLU A 97 -2.50 -12.11 -4.21
N ARG A 98 -3.33 -12.47 -5.19
CA ARG A 98 -2.83 -13.03 -6.46
C ARG A 98 -1.85 -12.08 -7.15
N ASP A 99 -2.15 -10.78 -7.13
CA ASP A 99 -1.32 -9.79 -7.81
C ASP A 99 0.06 -9.67 -7.19
N PHE A 100 0.18 -10.04 -5.91
CA PHE A 100 1.44 -9.92 -5.17
C PHE A 100 2.25 -11.22 -5.12
N ARG A 101 1.66 -12.35 -5.50
CA ARG A 101 2.38 -13.64 -5.47
C ARG A 101 3.64 -13.63 -6.33
N GLN A 102 3.57 -12.96 -7.47
CA GLN A 102 4.69 -12.90 -8.40
C GLN A 102 5.89 -12.15 -7.84
N PHE A 103 5.69 -11.38 -6.78
CA PHE A 103 6.76 -10.58 -6.16
C PHE A 103 7.38 -11.26 -4.95
N GLU A 104 6.97 -12.49 -4.65
CA GLU A 104 7.53 -13.27 -3.54
C GLU A 104 7.50 -12.51 -2.22
N VAL A 105 6.35 -11.91 -1.90
CA VAL A 105 6.13 -11.19 -0.65
C VAL A 105 4.96 -11.84 0.07
N ARG A 106 5.02 -11.85 1.39
CA ARG A 106 3.91 -12.40 2.18
C ARG A 106 2.72 -11.47 2.14
N THR A 107 1.55 -12.05 2.02
CA THR A 107 0.30 -11.29 1.92
C THR A 107 -0.70 -11.78 2.94
N LEU A 108 -1.65 -10.91 3.25
CA LEU A 108 -2.79 -11.21 4.10
C LEU A 108 -4.00 -10.52 3.51
N ASN A 109 -5.08 -11.27 3.30
CA ASN A 109 -6.34 -10.67 2.88
C ASN A 109 -7.22 -10.44 4.11
N PRO A 110 -7.35 -9.19 4.59
CA PRO A 110 -8.12 -8.90 5.79
C PRO A 110 -9.63 -9.02 5.58
N PHE A 111 -10.09 -9.16 4.33
CA PHE A 111 -11.49 -9.25 3.99
C PHE A 111 -11.98 -10.69 3.84
N LYS A 112 -11.07 -11.64 3.99
CA LYS A 112 -11.36 -13.05 3.88
C LYS A 112 -11.46 -13.63 5.28
N SER A 113 -12.59 -14.14 5.63
CA SER A 113 -12.80 -14.70 6.97
C SER A 113 -12.39 -16.15 7.08
#